data_1d6d76296a3e1a3881b0b758edc097c4
#
_entry.id   1d6d76296a3e1a3881b0b758edc097c4
#
_cell.length_a   1.000
_cell.length_b   1.000
_cell.length_c   1.000
_cell.angle_alpha   90.00
_cell.angle_beta   90.00
_cell.angle_gamma   90.00
#
_symmetry.space_group_name_H-M   'P 1'
#
loop_
_entity.id
_entity.type
_entity.pdbx_description
1 polymer ?
#
loop_
_entity_poly.entity_id
_entity_poly.type
_entity_poly.pdbx_seq_one_letter_code
_entity_poly.pdbx_strand_id
1 'polypeptide(L)'
;MATDPSTYSWTEPESAFASKYPFNNVTETESGHFQEWDDTPGAERIRTQHRTGTFTEIQPDGTRVDKIVGDNYEITAKNNYVKIKGFCSITIEGDSVVNVKGDKVERIEGNYYQEVFGNFEQVVRKKISQTSGGNISVNAGGGTMRIVAKDEVDILSDLEVDGDISGESVYSRGAVTAGTGIHAGVAGSANPVAGISTLGGISAGFPSAFGPGVITATTSVTAPLISGIVTKDVRGTMEAIRLAYNTHTHPTPKGPTGLPRPLM
;
A
#
# COMPACT_ATOMS: atom_id res chain seq x y z
N MET A 1 -21.66 -3.80 0.34
CA MET A 1 -21.12 -2.92 -0.70
C MET A 1 -21.17 -1.52 -0.15
N ALA A 2 -20.07 -0.75 -0.21
CA ALA A 2 -20.14 0.67 0.06
C ALA A 2 -21.01 1.29 -1.03
N THR A 3 -21.99 2.07 -0.64
CA THR A 3 -22.90 2.73 -1.58
C THR A 3 -22.18 3.98 -2.08
N ASP A 4 -22.12 4.18 -3.38
CA ASP A 4 -21.50 5.34 -4.02
C ASP A 4 -22.16 6.63 -3.46
N PRO A 5 -21.40 7.57 -2.90
CA PRO A 5 -21.95 8.83 -2.39
C PRO A 5 -22.71 9.62 -3.45
N SER A 6 -22.37 9.51 -4.73
CA SER A 6 -23.05 10.18 -5.83
C SER A 6 -24.51 9.72 -6.03
N THR A 7 -24.87 8.58 -5.47
CA THR A 7 -26.26 8.07 -5.53
C THR A 7 -27.20 8.72 -4.53
N TYR A 8 -26.68 9.47 -3.55
CA TYR A 8 -27.49 10.20 -2.57
C TYR A 8 -27.74 11.62 -3.06
N SER A 9 -28.91 11.85 -3.55
CA SER A 9 -29.41 13.21 -3.83
C SER A 9 -30.66 13.48 -3.01
N TRP A 10 -30.83 14.72 -2.60
CA TRP A 10 -32.04 15.19 -1.96
C TRP A 10 -32.46 16.50 -2.61
N THR A 11 -33.78 16.76 -2.60
CA THR A 11 -34.35 17.99 -3.12
C THR A 11 -34.95 18.80 -1.97
N GLU A 12 -35.00 20.13 -2.11
CA GLU A 12 -35.64 20.99 -1.15
C GLU A 12 -37.10 20.54 -0.97
N PRO A 13 -37.55 20.29 0.28
CA PRO A 13 -38.95 19.97 0.53
C PRO A 13 -39.84 21.15 0.11
N GLU A 14 -40.93 20.85 -0.59
CA GLU A 14 -41.92 21.84 -0.92
C GLU A 14 -42.64 22.33 0.36
N SER A 15 -43.07 23.61 0.38
CA SER A 15 -43.87 24.13 1.46
C SER A 15 -45.21 23.41 1.52
N ALA A 16 -45.62 23.04 2.73
CA ALA A 16 -46.91 22.40 2.98
C ALA A 16 -48.09 23.43 3.05
N PHE A 17 -47.99 24.55 2.35
CA PHE A 17 -48.98 25.61 2.37
C PHE A 17 -50.34 25.14 1.84
N ALA A 18 -51.36 25.14 2.72
CA ALA A 18 -52.76 24.81 2.39
C ALA A 18 -53.73 25.58 3.29
N SER A 19 -53.38 26.82 3.63
CA SER A 19 -54.08 27.65 4.57
C SER A 19 -55.51 27.96 4.18
N LYS A 20 -56.43 27.95 5.17
CA LYS A 20 -57.85 28.25 5.01
C LYS A 20 -58.31 29.29 6.05
N TYR A 21 -58.98 30.32 5.58
CA TYR A 21 -59.63 31.28 6.49
C TYR A 21 -60.72 30.58 7.30
N PRO A 22 -60.87 30.82 8.59
CA PRO A 22 -60.19 31.82 9.42
C PRO A 22 -58.98 31.30 10.20
N PHE A 23 -58.43 30.14 9.85
CA PHE A 23 -57.39 29.46 10.63
C PHE A 23 -55.99 30.04 10.42
N ASN A 24 -55.77 30.82 9.36
CA ASN A 24 -54.49 31.40 9.04
C ASN A 24 -54.34 32.78 9.68
N ASN A 25 -53.26 32.96 10.44
CA ASN A 25 -52.93 34.22 11.11
C ASN A 25 -51.55 34.69 10.63
N VAL A 26 -51.51 35.78 9.88
CA VAL A 26 -50.30 36.34 9.27
C VAL A 26 -50.03 37.73 9.77
N THR A 27 -48.81 37.98 10.20
CA THR A 27 -48.28 39.33 10.46
C THR A 27 -47.22 39.65 9.42
N GLU A 28 -47.47 40.65 8.62
CA GLU A 28 -46.57 41.11 7.57
C GLU A 28 -46.13 42.57 7.80
N THR A 29 -44.87 42.88 7.49
CA THR A 29 -44.31 44.23 7.56
C THR A 29 -44.38 44.90 6.20
N GLU A 30 -44.29 46.25 6.16
CA GLU A 30 -44.27 47.01 4.90
C GLU A 30 -43.14 46.60 3.95
N SER A 31 -42.04 46.05 4.47
CA SER A 31 -40.92 45.58 3.69
C SER A 31 -41.04 44.13 3.18
N GLY A 32 -42.11 43.41 3.51
CA GLY A 32 -42.40 42.07 3.05
C GLY A 32 -41.76 40.96 3.91
N HIS A 33 -41.43 41.25 5.17
CA HIS A 33 -41.14 40.17 6.14
C HIS A 33 -42.45 39.68 6.73
N PHE A 34 -42.60 38.35 6.88
CA PHE A 34 -43.83 37.87 7.51
C PHE A 34 -43.57 36.72 8.50
N GLN A 35 -44.56 36.58 9.39
CA GLN A 35 -44.66 35.49 10.33
C GLN A 35 -46.09 34.92 10.25
N GLU A 36 -46.22 33.64 10.12
CA GLU A 36 -47.47 32.94 9.87
C GLU A 36 -47.63 31.78 10.86
N TRP A 37 -48.79 31.74 11.48
CA TRP A 37 -49.33 30.61 12.24
C TRP A 37 -50.58 30.12 11.53
N ASP A 38 -50.54 28.94 11.03
CA ASP A 38 -51.64 28.32 10.32
C ASP A 38 -52.18 27.13 11.14
N ASP A 39 -53.38 27.30 11.66
CA ASP A 39 -54.11 26.30 12.43
C ASP A 39 -55.14 25.55 11.55
N THR A 40 -55.02 25.60 10.24
CA THR A 40 -55.89 24.86 9.33
C THR A 40 -55.82 23.35 9.65
N PRO A 41 -56.96 22.71 10.00
CA PRO A 41 -56.96 21.32 10.41
C PRO A 41 -56.31 20.39 9.35
N GLY A 42 -55.28 19.68 9.76
CA GLY A 42 -54.49 18.79 8.91
C GLY A 42 -53.48 19.48 7.98
N ALA A 43 -53.31 20.81 8.15
CA ALA A 43 -52.31 21.62 7.42
C ALA A 43 -51.64 22.64 8.35
N GLU A 44 -51.58 22.33 9.65
CA GLU A 44 -51.00 23.18 10.67
C GLU A 44 -49.56 23.52 10.34
N ARG A 45 -49.17 24.79 10.31
CA ARG A 45 -47.84 25.21 9.87
C ARG A 45 -47.39 26.48 10.60
N ILE A 46 -46.09 26.57 10.88
CA ILE A 46 -45.47 27.80 11.39
C ILE A 46 -44.38 28.21 10.39
N ARG A 47 -44.42 29.47 9.93
CA ARG A 47 -43.40 30.00 9.01
C ARG A 47 -42.98 31.41 9.42
N THR A 48 -41.66 31.62 9.41
CA THR A 48 -41.06 32.94 9.54
C THR A 48 -40.18 33.20 8.34
N GLN A 49 -40.41 34.24 7.60
CA GLN A 49 -39.70 34.52 6.36
C GLN A 49 -39.21 35.97 6.27
N HIS A 50 -37.97 36.11 5.88
CA HIS A 50 -37.37 37.36 5.44
C HIS A 50 -37.74 37.65 3.98
N ARG A 51 -37.88 38.92 3.62
CA ARG A 51 -38.25 39.36 2.25
C ARG A 51 -37.33 38.83 1.14
N THR A 52 -36.08 38.47 1.44
CA THR A 52 -35.13 37.90 0.48
C THR A 52 -35.34 36.41 0.22
N GLY A 53 -36.25 35.75 0.94
CA GLY A 53 -36.53 34.33 0.80
C GLY A 53 -35.86 33.42 1.83
N THR A 54 -35.06 33.95 2.77
CA THR A 54 -34.59 33.20 3.94
C THR A 54 -35.78 32.92 4.85
N PHE A 55 -35.99 31.63 5.23
CA PHE A 55 -37.12 31.28 6.09
C PHE A 55 -36.81 30.06 6.99
N THR A 56 -37.61 29.97 8.04
CA THR A 56 -37.81 28.75 8.83
C THR A 56 -39.28 28.33 8.70
N GLU A 57 -39.55 27.08 8.35
CA GLU A 57 -40.89 26.50 8.27
C GLU A 57 -40.95 25.19 9.09
N ILE A 58 -42.01 25.07 9.89
CA ILE A 58 -42.36 23.79 10.53
C ILE A 58 -43.67 23.32 9.89
N GLN A 59 -43.62 22.15 9.28
CA GLN A 59 -44.71 21.51 8.52
C GLN A 59 -45.63 20.69 9.42
N PRO A 60 -46.82 20.29 8.95
CA PRO A 60 -47.82 19.56 9.76
C PRO A 60 -47.33 18.25 10.38
N ASP A 61 -46.34 17.57 9.76
CA ASP A 61 -45.74 16.37 10.26
C ASP A 61 -44.58 16.61 11.24
N GLY A 62 -44.30 17.89 11.55
CA GLY A 62 -43.16 18.33 12.38
C GLY A 62 -41.83 18.46 11.64
N THR A 63 -41.79 18.25 10.33
CA THR A 63 -40.59 18.52 9.53
C THR A 63 -40.20 19.98 9.61
N ARG A 64 -38.97 20.27 9.95
CA ARG A 64 -38.43 21.64 9.97
C ARG A 64 -37.53 21.85 8.74
N VAL A 65 -37.80 22.93 8.04
CA VAL A 65 -37.02 23.41 6.89
C VAL A 65 -36.43 24.76 7.24
N ASP A 66 -35.11 24.88 7.25
CA ASP A 66 -34.41 26.18 7.34
C ASP A 66 -33.73 26.43 6.00
N LYS A 67 -34.14 27.48 5.31
CA LYS A 67 -33.53 27.95 4.08
C LYS A 67 -32.88 29.30 4.29
N ILE A 68 -31.61 29.39 3.95
CA ILE A 68 -30.81 30.58 4.05
C ILE A 68 -30.32 30.96 2.65
N VAL A 69 -30.70 32.14 2.18
CA VAL A 69 -30.36 32.63 0.84
C VAL A 69 -29.01 33.35 0.83
N GLY A 70 -28.61 33.91 1.97
CA GLY A 70 -27.30 34.52 2.15
C GLY A 70 -26.34 33.62 2.94
N ASP A 71 -25.33 34.22 3.55
CA ASP A 71 -24.39 33.51 4.41
C ASP A 71 -25.05 33.05 5.72
N ASN A 72 -24.62 31.89 6.20
CA ASN A 72 -25.02 31.37 7.51
C ASN A 72 -23.84 31.35 8.46
N TYR A 73 -23.98 31.94 9.64
CA TYR A 73 -23.00 31.90 10.72
C TYR A 73 -23.62 31.21 11.93
N GLU A 74 -23.09 30.02 12.28
CA GLU A 74 -23.42 29.33 13.52
C GLU A 74 -22.26 29.45 14.50
N ILE A 75 -22.46 30.17 15.61
CA ILE A 75 -21.44 30.42 16.62
C ILE A 75 -21.93 29.90 17.98
N THR A 76 -21.25 28.84 18.46
CA THR A 76 -21.53 28.28 19.77
C THR A 76 -20.38 28.59 20.73
N ALA A 77 -20.65 29.44 21.72
CA ALA A 77 -19.63 29.91 22.68
C ALA A 77 -19.20 28.87 23.71
N LYS A 78 -19.94 27.78 23.84
CA LYS A 78 -19.66 26.67 24.76
C LYS A 78 -19.70 25.34 24.00
N ASN A 79 -20.45 24.36 24.48
CA ASN A 79 -20.57 23.07 23.89
C ASN A 79 -21.70 23.02 22.86
N ASN A 80 -21.50 22.34 21.76
CA ASN A 80 -22.52 21.99 20.79
C ASN A 80 -22.74 20.47 20.82
N TYR A 81 -23.99 20.00 20.92
CA TYR A 81 -24.36 18.60 20.92
C TYR A 81 -25.37 18.35 19.80
N VAL A 82 -24.97 17.54 18.82
CA VAL A 82 -25.83 17.11 17.71
C VAL A 82 -26.09 15.62 17.81
N LYS A 83 -27.36 15.21 17.84
CA LYS A 83 -27.77 13.81 17.84
C LYS A 83 -28.80 13.56 16.74
N ILE A 84 -28.43 12.78 15.75
CA ILE A 84 -29.29 12.35 14.64
C ILE A 84 -29.58 10.87 14.80
N LYS A 85 -30.87 10.50 14.89
CA LYS A 85 -31.29 9.10 15.05
C LYS A 85 -31.47 8.37 13.72
N GLY A 86 -31.60 9.11 12.66
CA GLY A 86 -31.80 8.59 11.32
C GLY A 86 -30.60 8.86 10.41
N PHE A 87 -30.88 8.91 9.13
CA PHE A 87 -29.90 9.23 8.10
C PHE A 87 -29.48 10.70 8.15
N CYS A 88 -28.19 10.95 7.91
CA CYS A 88 -27.64 12.30 7.76
C CYS A 88 -26.93 12.39 6.40
N SER A 89 -27.31 13.38 5.60
CA SER A 89 -26.65 13.74 4.35
C SER A 89 -26.15 15.18 4.42
N ILE A 90 -24.88 15.39 4.06
CA ILE A 90 -24.26 16.71 3.97
C ILE A 90 -23.67 16.85 2.58
N THR A 91 -24.16 17.82 1.80
CA THR A 91 -23.62 18.12 0.47
C THR A 91 -22.98 19.51 0.51
N ILE A 92 -21.73 19.62 0.09
CA ILE A 92 -20.99 20.87 0.00
C ILE A 92 -20.51 21.00 -1.44
N GLU A 93 -21.04 21.98 -2.18
CA GLU A 93 -20.70 22.20 -3.58
C GLU A 93 -19.41 23.00 -3.76
N GLY A 94 -18.94 23.64 -2.71
CA GLY A 94 -17.70 24.41 -2.69
C GLY A 94 -16.63 23.78 -1.81
N ASP A 95 -15.63 24.57 -1.44
CA ASP A 95 -14.55 24.15 -0.57
C ASP A 95 -15.02 23.92 0.86
N SER A 96 -14.43 22.93 1.53
CA SER A 96 -14.69 22.64 2.94
C SER A 96 -13.40 22.67 3.76
N VAL A 97 -13.41 23.42 4.86
CA VAL A 97 -12.29 23.49 5.80
C VAL A 97 -12.74 23.06 7.19
N VAL A 98 -12.10 22.03 7.74
CA VAL A 98 -12.34 21.59 9.13
C VAL A 98 -11.07 21.75 9.95
N ASN A 99 -11.11 22.65 10.95
CA ASN A 99 -9.99 22.91 11.85
C ASN A 99 -10.33 22.48 13.27
N VAL A 100 -9.65 21.45 13.79
CA VAL A 100 -9.81 20.93 15.15
C VAL A 100 -8.54 21.21 15.93
N LYS A 101 -8.58 22.08 16.93
CA LYS A 101 -7.41 22.42 17.78
C LYS A 101 -7.11 21.37 18.84
N GLY A 102 -8.08 20.56 19.21
CA GLY A 102 -7.96 19.46 20.15
C GLY A 102 -7.94 18.11 19.44
N ASP A 103 -8.32 17.07 20.14
CA ASP A 103 -8.42 15.71 19.59
C ASP A 103 -9.67 15.55 18.73
N LYS A 104 -9.55 14.86 17.60
CA LYS A 104 -10.68 14.37 16.81
C LYS A 104 -10.80 12.86 17.00
N VAL A 105 -11.96 12.42 17.48
CA VAL A 105 -12.30 11.00 17.60
C VAL A 105 -13.45 10.69 16.64
N GLU A 106 -13.26 9.68 15.81
CA GLU A 106 -14.26 9.20 14.86
C GLU A 106 -14.44 7.70 15.06
N ARG A 107 -15.68 7.25 15.25
CA ARG A 107 -16.03 5.83 15.39
C ARG A 107 -17.14 5.49 14.41
N ILE A 108 -16.86 4.51 13.56
CA ILE A 108 -17.79 4.01 12.54
C ILE A 108 -17.98 2.51 12.80
N GLU A 109 -19.22 2.09 13.05
CA GLU A 109 -19.54 0.68 13.30
C GLU A 109 -19.80 -0.09 11.99
N GLY A 110 -20.08 0.63 10.91
CA GLY A 110 -20.25 0.08 9.58
C GLY A 110 -19.02 0.27 8.70
N ASN A 111 -19.23 0.40 7.42
CA ASN A 111 -18.18 0.63 6.44
C ASN A 111 -17.78 2.13 6.39
N TYR A 112 -16.51 2.39 6.20
CA TYR A 112 -15.97 3.70 5.87
C TYR A 112 -15.48 3.70 4.43
N TYR A 113 -16.04 4.57 3.60
CA TYR A 113 -15.63 4.77 2.21
C TYR A 113 -15.17 6.21 2.02
N GLN A 114 -14.02 6.38 1.39
CA GLN A 114 -13.47 7.68 1.03
C GLN A 114 -12.97 7.64 -0.40
N GLU A 115 -13.46 8.53 -1.25
CA GLU A 115 -13.03 8.71 -2.62
C GLU A 115 -12.50 10.13 -2.81
N VAL A 116 -11.33 10.27 -3.42
CA VAL A 116 -10.68 11.56 -3.67
C VAL A 116 -10.21 11.57 -5.12
N PHE A 117 -10.83 12.41 -5.95
CA PHE A 117 -10.46 12.56 -7.37
C PHE A 117 -9.16 13.33 -7.57
N GLY A 118 -8.77 14.12 -6.60
CA GLY A 118 -7.52 14.87 -6.61
C GLY A 118 -6.43 14.19 -5.77
N ASN A 119 -5.57 14.98 -5.18
CA ASN A 119 -4.51 14.49 -4.32
C ASN A 119 -5.05 14.20 -2.91
N PHE A 120 -4.60 13.11 -2.32
CA PHE A 120 -4.78 12.83 -0.91
C PHE A 120 -3.44 12.94 -0.19
N GLU A 121 -3.31 13.94 0.71
CA GLU A 121 -2.11 14.18 1.50
C GLU A 121 -2.41 14.01 2.99
N GLN A 122 -1.59 13.21 3.66
CA GLN A 122 -1.67 13.02 5.11
C GLN A 122 -0.31 13.28 5.75
N VAL A 123 -0.25 14.30 6.63
CA VAL A 123 0.96 14.63 7.37
C VAL A 123 0.75 14.39 8.86
N VAL A 124 1.48 13.43 9.41
CA VAL A 124 1.43 13.09 10.85
C VAL A 124 2.82 13.28 11.47
N ARG A 125 2.92 14.20 12.43
CA ARG A 125 4.21 14.56 13.04
C ARG A 125 4.76 13.54 14.04
N LYS A 126 3.93 12.63 14.53
CA LYS A 126 4.36 11.62 15.52
C LYS A 126 4.26 10.22 14.93
N LYS A 127 3.15 9.53 15.07
CA LYS A 127 2.99 8.12 14.71
C LYS A 127 1.71 7.92 13.92
N ILE A 128 1.78 7.14 12.85
CA ILE A 128 0.63 6.52 12.21
C ILE A 128 0.60 5.06 12.68
N SER A 129 -0.54 4.59 13.13
CA SER A 129 -0.77 3.18 13.44
C SER A 129 -2.03 2.72 12.70
N GLN A 130 -1.88 1.73 11.86
CA GLN A 130 -2.98 1.09 11.14
C GLN A 130 -3.01 -0.38 11.52
N THR A 131 -4.16 -0.86 11.97
CA THR A 131 -4.36 -2.26 12.34
C THR A 131 -5.62 -2.75 11.66
N SER A 132 -5.53 -3.91 11.03
CA SER A 132 -6.66 -4.58 10.39
C SER A 132 -6.78 -6.00 10.92
N GLY A 133 -8.01 -6.46 11.16
CA GLY A 133 -8.28 -7.87 11.43
C GLY A 133 -8.25 -8.77 10.19
N GLY A 134 -8.14 -8.19 9.01
CA GLY A 134 -8.01 -8.86 7.72
C GLY A 134 -6.86 -8.29 6.91
N ASN A 135 -6.98 -8.31 5.59
CA ASN A 135 -5.93 -7.81 4.69
C ASN A 135 -5.89 -6.29 4.65
N ILE A 136 -4.68 -5.75 4.52
CA ILE A 136 -4.45 -4.37 4.07
C ILE A 136 -3.92 -4.45 2.65
N SER A 137 -4.63 -3.84 1.70
CA SER A 137 -4.21 -3.77 0.31
C SER A 137 -3.87 -2.33 -0.06
N VAL A 138 -2.68 -2.12 -0.59
CA VAL A 138 -2.24 -0.82 -1.12
C VAL A 138 -1.83 -1.03 -2.57
N ASN A 139 -2.50 -0.35 -3.49
CA ASN A 139 -2.28 -0.50 -4.92
C ASN A 139 -2.00 0.87 -5.56
N ALA A 140 -0.90 0.96 -6.29
CA ALA A 140 -0.51 2.13 -7.10
C ALA A 140 -0.70 1.81 -8.59
N GLY A 141 -1.94 1.71 -9.05
CA GLY A 141 -2.35 1.14 -10.34
C GLY A 141 -1.67 1.66 -11.61
N GLY A 142 -0.92 2.73 -11.58
CA GLY A 142 -0.17 3.26 -12.73
C GLY A 142 1.08 4.02 -12.33
N GLY A 143 1.43 3.99 -11.07
CA GLY A 143 2.55 4.75 -10.53
C GLY A 143 3.48 3.91 -9.66
N THR A 144 4.29 4.59 -8.87
CA THR A 144 5.26 3.98 -7.95
C THR A 144 4.78 4.09 -6.52
N MET A 145 4.75 2.97 -5.79
CA MET A 145 4.66 2.99 -4.34
C MET A 145 6.06 3.19 -3.75
N ARG A 146 6.26 4.25 -2.98
CA ARG A 146 7.53 4.55 -2.34
C ARG A 146 7.41 4.49 -0.81
N ILE A 147 8.20 3.62 -0.20
CA ILE A 147 8.33 3.53 1.26
C ILE A 147 9.73 3.99 1.62
N VAL A 148 9.85 5.02 2.43
CA VAL A 148 11.13 5.57 2.88
C VAL A 148 11.12 5.67 4.40
N ALA A 149 12.04 5.01 5.04
CA ALA A 149 12.31 5.13 6.47
C ALA A 149 13.73 5.67 6.66
N LYS A 150 13.96 6.45 7.72
CA LYS A 150 15.30 6.92 8.07
C LYS A 150 16.16 5.78 8.58
N ASP A 151 15.58 4.94 9.43
CA ASP A 151 16.33 3.91 10.15
C ASP A 151 16.05 2.52 9.56
N GLU A 152 14.80 2.05 9.54
CA GLU A 152 14.47 0.68 9.15
C GLU A 152 13.03 0.57 8.60
N VAL A 153 12.83 -0.34 7.64
CA VAL A 153 11.54 -0.88 7.24
C VAL A 153 11.50 -2.34 7.68
N ASP A 154 10.72 -2.63 8.71
CA ASP A 154 10.63 -3.96 9.31
C ASP A 154 9.42 -4.72 8.74
N ILE A 155 9.67 -5.91 8.18
CA ILE A 155 8.64 -6.83 7.69
C ILE A 155 8.80 -8.13 8.45
N LEU A 156 7.91 -8.38 9.42
CA LEU A 156 7.97 -9.52 10.34
C LEU A 156 7.36 -10.82 9.78
N SER A 157 7.06 -10.85 8.49
CA SER A 157 6.46 -11.99 7.81
C SER A 157 7.18 -12.24 6.48
N ASP A 158 6.68 -13.18 5.69
CA ASP A 158 7.19 -13.44 4.36
C ASP A 158 6.97 -12.23 3.44
N LEU A 159 7.97 -11.92 2.63
CA LEU A 159 7.91 -10.93 1.57
C LEU A 159 7.94 -11.67 0.22
N GLU A 160 6.84 -11.61 -0.52
CA GLU A 160 6.76 -12.09 -1.90
C GLU A 160 6.94 -10.91 -2.87
N VAL A 161 7.81 -11.08 -3.84
CA VAL A 161 8.10 -10.07 -4.87
C VAL A 161 8.07 -10.74 -6.24
N ASP A 162 7.09 -10.37 -7.07
CA ASP A 162 6.95 -10.87 -8.45
C ASP A 162 7.91 -10.20 -9.45
N GLY A 163 8.89 -9.48 -8.99
CA GLY A 163 9.85 -8.75 -9.81
C GLY A 163 11.25 -8.81 -9.25
N ASP A 164 12.06 -7.84 -9.64
CA ASP A 164 13.44 -7.75 -9.20
C ASP A 164 13.57 -7.07 -7.85
N ILE A 165 14.42 -7.59 -6.98
CA ILE A 165 14.90 -6.91 -5.78
C ILE A 165 16.27 -6.31 -6.10
N SER A 166 16.37 -4.98 -6.17
CA SER A 166 17.61 -4.26 -6.44
C SER A 166 17.98 -3.33 -5.29
N GLY A 167 19.25 -3.21 -4.99
CA GLY A 167 19.78 -2.36 -3.92
C GLY A 167 21.31 -2.42 -3.89
N GLU A 168 21.95 -1.61 -3.06
CA GLU A 168 23.40 -1.66 -2.86
C GLU A 168 23.85 -3.02 -2.30
N SER A 169 23.02 -3.62 -1.45
CA SER A 169 23.24 -4.97 -0.92
C SER A 169 21.91 -5.63 -0.56
N VAL A 170 21.84 -6.95 -0.80
CA VAL A 170 20.79 -7.83 -0.29
C VAL A 170 21.44 -8.81 0.68
N TYR A 171 21.05 -8.73 1.95
CA TYR A 171 21.59 -9.57 3.01
C TYR A 171 20.56 -10.56 3.52
N SER A 172 20.90 -11.84 3.60
CA SER A 172 20.08 -12.89 4.19
C SER A 172 20.82 -13.56 5.34
N ARG A 173 20.20 -13.68 6.52
CA ARG A 173 20.72 -14.43 7.65
C ARG A 173 20.48 -15.94 7.52
N GLY A 174 19.58 -16.35 6.64
CA GLY A 174 19.22 -17.73 6.38
C GLY A 174 19.72 -18.23 5.02
N ALA A 175 19.11 -19.30 4.54
CA ALA A 175 19.39 -19.81 3.22
C ALA A 175 18.80 -18.90 2.13
N VAL A 176 19.54 -18.74 1.04
CA VAL A 176 19.02 -18.19 -0.22
C VAL A 176 18.81 -19.36 -1.17
N THR A 177 17.57 -19.66 -1.51
CA THR A 177 17.19 -20.71 -2.44
C THR A 177 16.76 -20.10 -3.76
N ALA A 178 17.36 -20.48 -4.86
CA ALA A 178 17.00 -20.04 -6.20
C ALA A 178 16.55 -21.22 -7.05
N GLY A 179 15.38 -21.12 -7.68
CA GLY A 179 14.83 -22.17 -8.55
C GLY A 179 15.62 -22.38 -9.84
N THR A 180 16.22 -21.31 -10.38
CA THR A 180 16.96 -21.34 -11.67
C THR A 180 18.45 -21.05 -11.54
N GLY A 181 18.89 -20.37 -10.49
CA GLY A 181 20.30 -20.10 -10.25
C GLY A 181 20.55 -18.80 -9.48
N ILE A 182 21.71 -18.72 -8.86
CA ILE A 182 22.23 -17.50 -8.24
C ILE A 182 23.36 -16.99 -9.14
N HIS A 183 23.16 -15.81 -9.74
CA HIS A 183 24.13 -15.16 -10.58
C HIS A 183 24.78 -14.01 -9.82
N ALA A 184 26.09 -14.08 -9.61
CA ALA A 184 26.88 -12.97 -9.07
C ALA A 184 27.67 -12.32 -10.20
N GLY A 185 27.34 -11.08 -10.52
CA GLY A 185 28.05 -10.34 -11.55
C GLY A 185 27.54 -8.89 -11.64
N VAL A 186 28.36 -8.01 -12.19
CA VAL A 186 27.98 -6.64 -12.49
C VAL A 186 27.65 -6.53 -13.97
N ALA A 187 26.40 -6.31 -14.30
CA ALA A 187 25.99 -6.09 -15.68
C ALA A 187 26.68 -4.82 -16.23
N GLY A 188 27.48 -4.99 -17.30
CA GLY A 188 28.13 -3.89 -18.00
C GLY A 188 29.50 -3.45 -17.47
N SER A 189 30.08 -4.13 -16.49
CA SER A 189 31.45 -3.86 -16.05
C SER A 189 32.44 -4.84 -16.68
N ALA A 190 33.51 -4.32 -17.27
CA ALA A 190 34.62 -5.10 -17.80
C ALA A 190 35.47 -5.78 -16.69
N ASN A 191 35.14 -5.53 -15.42
CA ASN A 191 35.88 -6.07 -14.28
C ASN A 191 34.91 -6.55 -13.20
N PRO A 192 34.43 -7.81 -13.21
CA PRO A 192 33.57 -8.36 -12.18
C PRO A 192 34.38 -8.54 -10.87
N VAL A 193 34.27 -7.59 -9.97
CA VAL A 193 34.95 -7.61 -8.67
C VAL A 193 34.15 -8.42 -7.63
N ALA A 194 32.92 -8.78 -7.95
CA ALA A 194 32.04 -9.47 -7.02
C ALA A 194 31.95 -10.96 -7.33
N GLY A 195 32.45 -11.79 -6.46
CA GLY A 195 32.24 -13.23 -6.44
C GLY A 195 31.20 -13.65 -5.42
N ILE A 196 30.74 -14.89 -5.51
CA ILE A 196 29.95 -15.51 -4.44
C ILE A 196 30.94 -15.88 -3.32
N SER A 197 30.88 -15.15 -2.20
CA SER A 197 31.69 -15.40 -1.02
C SER A 197 30.81 -15.97 0.10
N THR A 198 31.18 -17.13 0.65
CA THR A 198 30.46 -17.76 1.76
C THR A 198 31.43 -18.13 2.88
N LEU A 199 31.05 -17.84 4.14
CA LEU A 199 31.79 -18.27 5.33
C LEU A 199 31.70 -19.78 5.59
N GLY A 200 30.66 -20.43 5.10
CA GLY A 200 30.37 -21.87 5.31
C GLY A 200 30.61 -22.76 4.08
N GLY A 201 31.11 -22.21 2.99
CA GLY A 201 31.29 -22.93 1.73
C GLY A 201 30.06 -22.92 0.81
N ILE A 202 30.28 -23.21 -0.46
CA ILE A 202 29.23 -23.37 -1.47
C ILE A 202 28.86 -24.83 -1.52
N SER A 203 27.63 -25.19 -1.16
CA SER A 203 27.10 -26.54 -1.30
C SER A 203 26.15 -26.57 -2.48
N ALA A 204 26.53 -27.30 -3.54
CA ALA A 204 25.64 -27.58 -4.66
C ALA A 204 25.00 -28.95 -4.43
N GLY A 205 23.86 -29.00 -3.76
CA GLY A 205 23.04 -30.19 -3.58
C GLY A 205 21.87 -30.20 -4.55
N PHE A 206 21.73 -31.24 -5.33
CA PHE A 206 20.50 -31.49 -6.10
C PHE A 206 19.67 -32.57 -5.41
N PRO A 207 18.34 -32.54 -5.52
CA PRO A 207 17.52 -33.67 -5.17
C PRO A 207 18.00 -34.89 -5.93
N SER A 208 17.93 -36.04 -5.31
CA SER A 208 18.52 -37.34 -5.75
C SER A 208 18.19 -37.79 -7.19
N ALA A 209 17.29 -37.09 -7.88
CA ALA A 209 16.93 -37.42 -9.28
C ALA A 209 17.89 -36.86 -10.34
N PHE A 210 18.82 -35.95 -10.00
CA PHE A 210 19.67 -35.28 -10.96
C PHE A 210 21.18 -35.50 -10.76
N GLY A 211 21.57 -36.33 -9.82
CA GLY A 211 23.00 -36.64 -9.55
C GLY A 211 23.70 -35.53 -8.74
N PRO A 212 25.01 -35.67 -8.50
CA PRO A 212 25.80 -34.74 -7.70
C PRO A 212 25.91 -33.37 -8.37
N GLY A 213 25.80 -32.31 -7.59
CA GLY A 213 25.97 -30.94 -8.08
C GLY A 213 27.34 -30.68 -8.69
N VAL A 214 27.36 -29.90 -9.75
CA VAL A 214 28.56 -29.55 -10.49
C VAL A 214 28.88 -28.08 -10.34
N ILE A 215 30.10 -27.72 -9.96
CA ILE A 215 30.63 -26.37 -10.04
C ILE A 215 31.37 -26.24 -11.37
N THR A 216 30.84 -25.43 -12.28
CA THR A 216 31.49 -25.17 -13.57
C THR A 216 32.09 -23.77 -13.55
N ALA A 217 33.39 -23.66 -13.78
CA ALA A 217 34.09 -22.40 -13.98
C ALA A 217 34.68 -22.35 -15.40
N THR A 218 34.42 -21.24 -16.10
CA THR A 218 34.95 -21.03 -17.47
C THR A 218 36.42 -20.60 -17.50
N THR A 219 36.93 -20.05 -16.41
CA THR A 219 38.32 -19.57 -16.31
C THR A 219 39.13 -20.30 -15.26
N SER A 220 38.74 -20.31 -14.03
CA SER A 220 39.45 -21.05 -12.99
C SER A 220 38.60 -21.30 -11.74
N VAL A 221 38.90 -22.43 -11.07
CA VAL A 221 38.47 -22.68 -9.68
C VAL A 221 39.73 -22.65 -8.83
N THR A 222 39.84 -21.62 -7.95
CA THR A 222 40.95 -21.50 -7.02
C THR A 222 40.47 -21.80 -5.62
N ALA A 223 40.97 -22.84 -5.00
CA ALA A 223 40.68 -23.17 -3.60
C ALA A 223 41.97 -23.57 -2.88
N PRO A 224 42.15 -23.20 -1.61
CA PRO A 224 43.30 -23.62 -0.82
C PRO A 224 43.41 -25.14 -0.68
N LEU A 225 42.28 -25.84 -0.71
CA LEU A 225 42.19 -27.27 -0.66
C LEU A 225 40.96 -27.77 -1.42
N ILE A 226 41.16 -28.55 -2.48
CA ILE A 226 40.13 -29.34 -3.15
C ILE A 226 40.32 -30.79 -2.72
N SER A 227 39.59 -31.24 -1.70
CA SER A 227 39.72 -32.59 -1.15
C SER A 227 38.50 -33.44 -1.45
N GLY A 228 38.71 -34.71 -1.73
CA GLY A 228 37.66 -35.71 -1.85
C GLY A 228 36.92 -35.77 -3.17
N ILE A 229 37.41 -35.11 -4.23
CA ILE A 229 36.70 -35.02 -5.50
C ILE A 229 37.64 -35.36 -6.66
N VAL A 230 37.14 -36.13 -7.59
CA VAL A 230 37.80 -36.38 -8.87
C VAL A 230 37.62 -35.14 -9.75
N THR A 231 38.67 -34.35 -9.91
CA THR A 231 38.67 -33.27 -10.91
C THR A 231 38.93 -33.88 -12.29
N LYS A 232 38.04 -33.59 -13.24
CA LYS A 232 38.21 -33.99 -14.66
C LYS A 232 38.38 -32.72 -15.49
N ASP A 233 39.36 -32.68 -16.32
CA ASP A 233 39.48 -31.75 -17.42
C ASP A 233 39.13 -32.41 -18.75
N VAL A 234 39.31 -31.72 -19.86
CA VAL A 234 39.08 -32.29 -21.20
C VAL A 234 39.97 -33.49 -21.56
N ARG A 235 40.98 -33.76 -20.77
CA ARG A 235 41.95 -34.85 -20.95
C ARG A 235 41.76 -36.02 -19.98
N GLY A 236 40.83 -35.91 -19.04
CA GLY A 236 40.53 -36.95 -18.07
C GLY A 236 40.68 -36.47 -16.61
N THR A 237 40.83 -37.42 -15.69
CA THR A 237 41.08 -37.10 -14.29
C THR A 237 42.53 -36.68 -14.09
N MET A 238 42.78 -35.71 -13.22
CA MET A 238 44.15 -35.31 -12.85
C MET A 238 44.99 -36.45 -12.36
N GLU A 239 44.41 -37.44 -11.76
CA GLU A 239 45.08 -38.65 -11.30
C GLU A 239 45.49 -39.58 -12.46
N ALA A 240 44.63 -39.70 -13.48
CA ALA A 240 44.97 -40.46 -14.69
C ALA A 240 46.10 -39.77 -15.47
N ILE A 241 46.13 -38.45 -15.55
CA ILE A 241 47.22 -37.67 -16.16
C ILE A 241 48.52 -37.88 -15.38
N ARG A 242 48.46 -37.82 -14.05
CA ARG A 242 49.60 -38.03 -13.17
C ARG A 242 50.14 -39.44 -13.30
N LEU A 243 49.25 -40.44 -13.37
CA LEU A 243 49.64 -41.83 -13.59
C LEU A 243 50.32 -42.04 -14.98
N ALA A 244 49.73 -41.50 -16.03
CA ALA A 244 50.28 -41.50 -17.37
C ALA A 244 51.65 -40.84 -17.43
N TYR A 245 51.84 -39.70 -16.74
CA TYR A 245 53.15 -39.05 -16.65
C TYR A 245 54.17 -39.89 -15.91
N ASN A 246 53.85 -40.52 -14.83
CA ASN A 246 54.73 -41.26 -13.97
C ASN A 246 55.12 -42.67 -14.59
N THR A 247 54.35 -43.18 -15.53
CA THR A 247 54.50 -44.45 -16.10
C THR A 247 55.03 -44.49 -17.56
N HIS A 248 55.02 -43.29 -18.23
CA HIS A 248 55.50 -43.24 -19.61
C HIS A 248 57.01 -43.35 -19.69
N THR A 249 57.49 -43.97 -20.78
CA THR A 249 58.91 -44.13 -21.10
C THR A 249 59.21 -43.51 -22.46
N HIS A 250 60.42 -43.00 -22.61
CA HIS A 250 60.88 -42.45 -23.88
C HIS A 250 61.75 -43.48 -24.63
N PRO A 251 61.47 -43.74 -25.91
CA PRO A 251 62.35 -44.50 -26.71
C PRO A 251 63.66 -43.74 -26.97
N THR A 252 64.79 -44.38 -26.79
CA THR A 252 66.10 -43.82 -27.11
C THR A 252 66.85 -44.80 -28.01
N PRO A 253 67.89 -44.35 -28.73
CA PRO A 253 68.71 -45.24 -29.55
C PRO A 253 69.43 -46.37 -28.78
N LYS A 254 69.44 -46.30 -27.45
CA LYS A 254 70.03 -47.27 -26.54
C LYS A 254 69.06 -48.09 -25.72
N GLY A 255 67.76 -47.94 -25.97
CA GLY A 255 66.70 -48.63 -25.24
C GLY A 255 65.81 -47.64 -24.46
N PRO A 256 64.68 -48.10 -23.86
CA PRO A 256 63.76 -47.18 -23.11
C PRO A 256 64.44 -46.61 -21.86
N THR A 257 64.15 -45.33 -21.58
CA THR A 257 64.56 -44.70 -20.34
C THR A 257 63.75 -45.23 -19.17
N GLY A 258 64.32 -45.20 -17.98
CA GLY A 258 63.56 -45.54 -16.78
C GLY A 258 62.36 -44.61 -16.57
N LEU A 259 61.42 -45.02 -15.73
CA LEU A 259 60.23 -44.25 -15.36
C LEU A 259 60.60 -42.83 -14.81
N PRO A 260 59.84 -41.80 -15.15
CA PRO A 260 60.08 -40.49 -14.60
C PRO A 260 59.96 -40.51 -13.06
N ARG A 261 60.76 -39.72 -12.39
CA ARG A 261 60.63 -39.56 -10.93
C ARG A 261 59.27 -38.97 -10.58
N PRO A 262 58.54 -39.52 -9.57
CA PRO A 262 57.28 -38.97 -9.16
C PRO A 262 57.44 -37.53 -8.68
N LEU A 263 56.61 -36.64 -9.17
CA LEU A 263 56.47 -35.31 -8.63
C LEU A 263 55.82 -35.44 -7.25
N MET A 264 56.47 -34.89 -6.25
CA MET A 264 55.92 -34.77 -4.88
C MET A 264 54.80 -33.79 -4.82
#